data_a1d8ce22091c9f86d601d1b823226c93
#
_entry.id   a1d8ce22091c9f86d601d1b823226c93
#
_cell.length_a   1.000
_cell.length_b   1.000
_cell.length_c   1.000
_cell.angle_alpha   90.00
_cell.angle_beta   90.00
_cell.angle_gamma   90.00
#
_symmetry.space_group_name_H-M   'P 1'
#
loop_
_entity.id
_entity.type
_entity.pdbx_description
1 polymer ?
#
loop_
_entity_poly.entity_id
_entity_poly.type
_entity_poly.pdbx_seq_one_letter_code
_entity_poly.pdbx_strand_id
1 'polypeptide(L)'
;MEYGLIGSKLGHSYSKIIHEMLCGYHYDLCPLPTEEEARAFLTRRQFKAINVTIPYKRLVMEYCTYIDPRAKAIGAVNTVVNKNGLLYGYNTDHLGFSHLCDAHGVDFAGKTVLILGTGGTHNTTSAVARDKGAAKVLTVSRTPDAAKGQLSYEEAVSSGAQIVINTTPAGMYPNVGVCSLDVAKMPGLEAVLDVVYNPDKTELILRAEEAGVPVAVGGLEMLVAQAVYAAEYFLSRKFDDAAGEIGRITAALRRDMLNVALIGMPSSGKSTVGRALAERLGKKFIDLDEEIVKADGRSIPDIFAAEGEDGFRAKESAQTARFAKEGRQLLSCGGGIIKRGENLRALHQNGVLLFLDRPLDALTVGGGRPLSSSTEALKKMEAERRPLYLAAADAVIPNSGTVEDAVTAAMEALDEIFSH
;
A
#
# COMPACT_ATOMS: atom_id res chain seq x y z
N MET A 1 8.16 7.43 -29.03
CA MET A 1 8.14 6.55 -27.86
C MET A 1 8.23 5.11 -28.31
N GLU A 2 9.20 4.31 -27.79
CA GLU A 2 9.24 2.88 -28.12
C GLU A 2 8.38 2.06 -27.18
N TYR A 3 8.55 2.28 -25.88
CA TYR A 3 7.79 1.61 -24.81
C TYR A 3 7.23 2.67 -23.87
N GLY A 4 6.04 2.44 -23.32
CA GLY A 4 5.47 3.39 -22.37
C GLY A 4 4.04 3.10 -21.97
N LEU A 5 3.48 4.03 -21.18
CA LEU A 5 2.11 4.02 -20.70
C LEU A 5 1.34 5.19 -21.30
N ILE A 6 0.14 4.91 -21.82
CA ILE A 6 -0.84 5.94 -22.19
C ILE A 6 -2.04 5.94 -21.25
N GLY A 7 -2.57 7.12 -20.96
CA GLY A 7 -3.73 7.34 -20.11
C GLY A 7 -4.02 8.83 -19.99
N SER A 8 -5.14 9.24 -19.36
CA SER A 8 -5.46 10.66 -19.26
C SER A 8 -4.61 11.41 -18.24
N LYS A 9 -4.30 10.78 -17.09
CA LYS A 9 -3.48 11.34 -16.00
C LYS A 9 -2.50 10.27 -15.48
N LEU A 10 -1.20 10.56 -15.50
CA LEU A 10 -0.15 9.57 -15.22
C LEU A 10 0.84 10.00 -14.12
N GLY A 11 0.58 11.12 -13.41
CA GLY A 11 1.52 11.77 -12.50
C GLY A 11 2.04 10.93 -11.32
N HIS A 12 1.38 9.81 -10.99
CA HIS A 12 1.73 8.94 -9.87
C HIS A 12 1.89 7.47 -10.30
N SER A 13 2.22 7.23 -11.58
CA SER A 13 2.35 5.86 -12.09
C SER A 13 3.69 5.24 -11.73
N TYR A 14 3.66 4.09 -11.06
CA TYR A 14 4.85 3.26 -10.79
C TYR A 14 5.30 2.43 -12.00
N SER A 15 4.51 2.37 -13.07
CA SER A 15 4.83 1.55 -14.25
C SER A 15 6.23 1.85 -14.81
N LYS A 16 6.61 3.13 -14.90
CA LYS A 16 7.95 3.53 -15.36
C LYS A 16 9.05 2.90 -14.49
N ILE A 17 8.95 3.08 -13.18
CA ILE A 17 9.95 2.55 -12.23
C ILE A 17 10.03 1.03 -12.35
N ILE A 18 8.91 0.33 -12.39
CA ILE A 18 8.87 -1.14 -12.49
C ILE A 18 9.52 -1.62 -13.79
N HIS A 19 9.14 -1.05 -14.93
CA HIS A 19 9.68 -1.45 -16.23
C HIS A 19 11.18 -1.15 -16.36
N GLU A 20 11.64 -0.01 -15.84
CA GLU A 20 13.08 0.36 -15.87
C GLU A 20 13.91 -0.49 -14.89
N MET A 21 13.35 -0.94 -13.76
CA MET A 21 13.99 -1.90 -12.86
C MET A 21 14.09 -3.31 -13.44
N LEU A 22 13.12 -3.69 -14.27
CA LEU A 22 12.99 -5.03 -14.85
C LEU A 22 13.80 -5.20 -16.12
N CYS A 23 13.86 -4.16 -16.95
CA CYS A 23 14.40 -4.22 -18.29
C CYS A 23 15.27 -3.00 -18.60
N GLY A 24 16.31 -3.22 -19.41
CA GLY A 24 17.22 -2.15 -19.82
C GLY A 24 16.68 -1.21 -20.93
N TYR A 25 15.36 -1.05 -21.07
CA TYR A 25 14.76 -0.11 -22.02
C TYR A 25 14.18 1.10 -21.29
N HIS A 26 14.16 2.24 -21.99
CA HIS A 26 13.49 3.44 -21.51
C HIS A 26 11.97 3.29 -21.62
N TYR A 27 11.25 3.68 -20.56
CA TYR A 27 9.80 3.62 -20.51
C TYR A 27 9.18 4.99 -20.30
N ASP A 28 8.36 5.43 -21.25
CA ASP A 28 7.77 6.76 -21.25
C ASP A 28 6.40 6.78 -20.57
N LEU A 29 6.09 7.88 -19.88
CA LEU A 29 4.73 8.21 -19.48
C LEU A 29 4.18 9.24 -20.48
N CYS A 30 3.15 8.86 -21.25
CA CYS A 30 2.54 9.67 -22.28
C CYS A 30 1.09 10.02 -21.89
N PRO A 31 0.88 11.11 -21.13
CA PRO A 31 -0.49 11.56 -20.82
C PRO A 31 -1.19 12.06 -22.09
N LEU A 32 -2.39 11.57 -22.29
CA LEU A 32 -3.29 11.94 -23.39
C LEU A 32 -4.60 12.41 -22.75
N PRO A 33 -4.78 13.70 -22.46
CA PRO A 33 -5.93 14.22 -21.72
C PRO A 33 -7.26 14.00 -22.40
N THR A 34 -7.30 13.97 -23.74
CA THR A 34 -8.53 13.82 -24.52
C THR A 34 -8.57 12.51 -25.32
N GLU A 35 -9.78 12.09 -25.68
CA GLU A 35 -9.98 10.91 -26.52
C GLU A 35 -9.43 11.13 -27.95
N GLU A 36 -9.51 12.35 -28.47
CA GLU A 36 -8.95 12.70 -29.77
C GLU A 36 -7.45 12.50 -29.83
N GLU A 37 -6.74 12.95 -28.80
CA GLU A 37 -5.28 12.73 -28.68
C GLU A 37 -4.93 11.25 -28.62
N ALA A 38 -5.70 10.46 -27.85
CA ALA A 38 -5.53 9.02 -27.76
C ALA A 38 -5.79 8.33 -29.11
N ARG A 39 -6.85 8.70 -29.83
CA ARG A 39 -7.16 8.20 -31.17
C ARG A 39 -6.07 8.57 -32.19
N ALA A 40 -5.58 9.80 -32.17
CA ALA A 40 -4.49 10.25 -33.03
C ALA A 40 -3.19 9.49 -32.74
N PHE A 41 -2.86 9.24 -31.46
CA PHE A 41 -1.70 8.48 -31.06
C PHE A 41 -1.78 7.02 -31.55
N LEU A 42 -2.90 6.34 -31.33
CA LEU A 42 -3.13 4.95 -31.74
C LEU A 42 -3.14 4.78 -33.26
N THR A 43 -3.67 5.78 -33.99
CA THR A 43 -3.67 5.78 -35.47
C THR A 43 -2.26 5.86 -36.05
N ARG A 44 -1.37 6.69 -35.45
CA ARG A 44 0.03 6.83 -35.91
C ARG A 44 0.85 5.57 -35.71
N ARG A 45 0.54 4.73 -34.71
CA ARG A 45 1.22 3.47 -34.40
C ARG A 45 2.76 3.59 -34.24
N GLN A 46 3.26 4.74 -33.79
CA GLN A 46 4.70 5.02 -33.63
C GLN A 46 5.22 4.58 -32.28
N PHE A 47 5.03 3.29 -31.96
CA PHE A 47 5.53 2.64 -30.76
C PHE A 47 5.80 1.16 -31.05
N LYS A 48 6.67 0.52 -30.23
CA LYS A 48 6.89 -0.94 -30.25
C LYS A 48 5.87 -1.67 -29.41
N ALA A 49 5.70 -1.21 -28.16
CA ALA A 49 4.67 -1.71 -27.27
C ALA A 49 4.30 -0.69 -26.21
N ILE A 50 3.06 -0.74 -25.73
CA ILE A 50 2.52 0.19 -24.73
C ILE A 50 1.63 -0.51 -23.73
N ASN A 51 1.63 0.00 -22.49
CA ASN A 51 0.53 -0.21 -21.57
C ASN A 51 -0.54 0.87 -21.75
N VAL A 52 -1.76 0.53 -21.42
CA VAL A 52 -2.93 1.40 -21.55
C VAL A 52 -3.68 1.42 -20.21
N THR A 53 -3.90 2.63 -19.66
CA THR A 53 -4.71 2.78 -18.44
C THR A 53 -5.97 3.59 -18.69
N ILE A 54 -6.69 3.90 -17.64
CA ILE A 54 -7.95 4.67 -17.68
C ILE A 54 -7.75 5.99 -18.42
N PRO A 55 -8.69 6.37 -19.30
CA PRO A 55 -9.96 5.68 -19.62
C PRO A 55 -9.88 4.78 -20.87
N TYR A 56 -8.72 4.56 -21.47
CA TYR A 56 -8.54 4.11 -22.85
C TYR A 56 -8.49 2.58 -23.04
N LYS A 57 -8.62 1.76 -21.98
CA LYS A 57 -8.55 0.28 -22.06
C LYS A 57 -9.61 -0.34 -23.01
N ARG A 58 -10.75 0.32 -23.18
CA ARG A 58 -11.77 -0.10 -24.16
C ARG A 58 -11.52 0.49 -25.54
N LEU A 59 -11.20 1.79 -25.60
CA LEU A 59 -10.93 2.49 -26.83
C LEU A 59 -9.86 1.80 -27.67
N VAL A 60 -8.78 1.37 -27.07
CA VAL A 60 -7.64 0.74 -27.76
C VAL A 60 -8.03 -0.54 -28.50
N MET A 61 -9.08 -1.23 -28.05
CA MET A 61 -9.58 -2.46 -28.70
C MET A 61 -10.02 -2.22 -30.16
N GLU A 62 -10.51 -1.02 -30.48
CA GLU A 62 -10.91 -0.63 -31.83
C GLU A 62 -9.75 -0.60 -32.82
N TYR A 63 -8.51 -0.46 -32.33
CA TYR A 63 -7.28 -0.36 -33.10
C TYR A 63 -6.52 -1.69 -33.20
N CYS A 64 -6.87 -2.68 -32.37
CA CYS A 64 -6.20 -3.96 -32.34
C CYS A 64 -6.63 -4.84 -33.51
N THR A 65 -5.63 -5.37 -34.24
CA THR A 65 -5.83 -6.39 -35.28
C THR A 65 -6.16 -7.74 -34.65
N TYR A 66 -5.57 -8.04 -33.51
CA TYR A 66 -5.83 -9.23 -32.72
C TYR A 66 -6.02 -8.83 -31.25
N ILE A 67 -6.98 -9.45 -30.60
CA ILE A 67 -7.23 -9.31 -29.16
C ILE A 67 -7.22 -10.71 -28.57
N ASP A 68 -6.38 -10.90 -27.54
CA ASP A 68 -6.35 -12.14 -26.76
C ASP A 68 -7.78 -12.51 -26.28
N PRO A 69 -8.18 -13.78 -26.34
CA PRO A 69 -9.54 -14.20 -25.95
C PRO A 69 -9.95 -13.77 -24.55
N ARG A 70 -9.02 -13.78 -23.57
CA ARG A 70 -9.28 -13.31 -22.20
C ARG A 70 -9.53 -11.81 -22.17
N ALA A 71 -8.66 -11.01 -22.82
CA ALA A 71 -8.85 -9.57 -22.93
C ALA A 71 -10.19 -9.21 -23.60
N LYS A 72 -10.59 -9.99 -24.61
CA LYS A 72 -11.88 -9.84 -25.29
C LYS A 72 -13.05 -10.16 -24.37
N ALA A 73 -12.98 -11.24 -23.60
CA ALA A 73 -14.01 -11.64 -22.62
C ALA A 73 -14.15 -10.61 -21.48
N ILE A 74 -13.04 -10.04 -21.00
CA ILE A 74 -13.02 -8.96 -19.99
C ILE A 74 -13.57 -7.66 -20.57
N GLY A 75 -13.41 -7.43 -21.88
CA GLY A 75 -13.79 -6.20 -22.56
C GLY A 75 -12.81 -5.03 -22.29
N ALA A 76 -11.54 -5.34 -22.05
CA ALA A 76 -10.49 -4.36 -21.79
C ALA A 76 -9.09 -4.88 -22.19
N VAL A 77 -8.33 -4.01 -22.84
CA VAL A 77 -6.91 -4.23 -23.19
C VAL A 77 -6.07 -3.22 -22.41
N ASN A 78 -5.05 -3.69 -21.67
CA ASN A 78 -4.10 -2.84 -20.95
C ASN A 78 -2.66 -2.95 -21.48
N THR A 79 -2.43 -3.84 -22.46
CA THR A 79 -1.10 -4.10 -23.02
C THR A 79 -1.24 -4.30 -24.53
N VAL A 80 -0.50 -3.51 -25.32
CA VAL A 80 -0.54 -3.56 -26.78
C VAL A 80 0.86 -3.69 -27.36
N VAL A 81 1.06 -4.66 -28.25
CA VAL A 81 2.32 -4.86 -28.97
C VAL A 81 2.10 -4.58 -30.46
N ASN A 82 2.96 -3.75 -31.03
CA ASN A 82 2.97 -3.43 -32.44
C ASN A 82 3.96 -4.34 -33.19
N LYS A 83 3.45 -5.20 -34.03
CA LYS A 83 4.25 -6.07 -34.91
C LYS A 83 4.06 -5.61 -36.35
N ASN A 84 5.00 -4.82 -36.87
CA ASN A 84 4.98 -4.30 -38.25
C ASN A 84 3.67 -3.58 -38.62
N GLY A 85 3.17 -2.73 -37.73
CA GLY A 85 1.94 -1.98 -37.92
C GLY A 85 0.65 -2.73 -37.54
N LEU A 86 0.72 -4.01 -37.20
CA LEU A 86 -0.41 -4.79 -36.67
C LEU A 86 -0.39 -4.76 -35.14
N LEU A 87 -1.50 -4.34 -34.52
CA LEU A 87 -1.61 -4.19 -33.07
C LEU A 87 -2.23 -5.44 -32.44
N TYR A 88 -1.53 -5.99 -31.46
CA TYR A 88 -1.93 -7.16 -30.67
C TYR A 88 -2.26 -6.74 -29.25
N GLY A 89 -3.50 -6.91 -28.81
CA GLY A 89 -4.01 -6.48 -27.51
C GLY A 89 -4.12 -7.61 -26.51
N TYR A 90 -3.65 -7.37 -25.28
CA TYR A 90 -3.66 -8.30 -24.14
C TYR A 90 -4.20 -7.62 -22.89
N ASN A 91 -4.54 -8.43 -21.88
CA ASN A 91 -4.90 -7.93 -20.55
C ASN A 91 -3.99 -8.57 -19.49
N THR A 92 -2.95 -7.86 -19.09
CA THR A 92 -2.00 -8.32 -18.07
C THR A 92 -2.47 -8.04 -16.64
N ASP A 93 -3.51 -7.22 -16.42
CA ASP A 93 -4.15 -7.10 -15.11
C ASP A 93 -4.74 -8.43 -14.66
N HIS A 94 -5.29 -9.24 -15.60
CA HIS A 94 -5.75 -10.59 -15.31
C HIS A 94 -4.61 -11.50 -14.81
N LEU A 95 -3.46 -11.46 -15.49
CA LEU A 95 -2.29 -12.23 -15.10
C LEU A 95 -1.73 -11.76 -13.75
N GLY A 96 -1.69 -10.44 -13.53
CA GLY A 96 -1.23 -9.86 -12.28
C GLY A 96 -2.10 -10.22 -11.09
N PHE A 97 -3.43 -10.15 -11.25
CA PHE A 97 -4.34 -10.55 -10.18
C PHE A 97 -4.35 -12.07 -9.95
N SER A 98 -4.24 -12.87 -11.02
CA SER A 98 -4.08 -14.32 -10.88
C SER A 98 -2.82 -14.67 -10.10
N HIS A 99 -1.69 -14.00 -10.42
CA HIS A 99 -0.43 -14.17 -9.67
C HIS A 99 -0.59 -13.84 -8.18
N LEU A 100 -1.17 -12.69 -7.85
CA LEU A 100 -1.44 -12.31 -6.47
C LEU A 100 -2.21 -13.40 -5.71
N CYS A 101 -3.26 -13.95 -6.34
CA CYS A 101 -4.05 -15.02 -5.72
C CYS A 101 -3.23 -16.30 -5.49
N ASP A 102 -2.42 -16.69 -6.48
CA ASP A 102 -1.61 -17.92 -6.41
C ASP A 102 -0.46 -17.80 -5.40
N ALA A 103 0.22 -16.66 -5.37
CA ALA A 103 1.32 -16.39 -4.45
C ALA A 103 0.86 -16.42 -2.97
N HIS A 104 -0.37 -16.03 -2.70
CA HIS A 104 -0.95 -16.03 -1.36
C HIS A 104 -1.86 -17.25 -1.08
N GLY A 105 -1.86 -18.26 -1.96
CA GLY A 105 -2.57 -19.52 -1.74
C GLY A 105 -4.09 -19.39 -1.67
N VAL A 106 -4.69 -18.37 -2.33
CA VAL A 106 -6.15 -18.15 -2.30
C VAL A 106 -6.86 -19.19 -3.16
N ASP A 107 -7.59 -20.09 -2.52
CA ASP A 107 -8.41 -21.11 -3.18
C ASP A 107 -9.81 -20.58 -3.49
N PHE A 108 -10.15 -20.52 -4.77
CA PHE A 108 -11.48 -20.08 -5.25
C PHE A 108 -12.44 -21.25 -5.51
N ALA A 109 -11.95 -22.49 -5.56
CA ALA A 109 -12.76 -23.64 -6.00
C ALA A 109 -13.96 -23.84 -5.08
N GLY A 110 -15.15 -23.77 -5.67
CA GLY A 110 -16.41 -23.94 -4.94
C GLY A 110 -16.82 -22.81 -3.99
N LYS A 111 -16.05 -21.70 -3.93
CA LYS A 111 -16.29 -20.57 -3.01
C LYS A 111 -17.25 -19.54 -3.57
N THR A 112 -17.89 -18.81 -2.67
CA THR A 112 -18.61 -17.58 -2.99
C THR A 112 -17.67 -16.40 -2.85
N VAL A 113 -17.52 -15.63 -3.92
CA VAL A 113 -16.64 -14.45 -4.03
C VAL A 113 -17.49 -13.19 -4.06
N LEU A 114 -17.16 -12.22 -3.23
CA LEU A 114 -17.81 -10.93 -3.16
C LEU A 114 -16.86 -9.87 -3.72
N ILE A 115 -17.25 -9.18 -4.80
CA ILE A 115 -16.44 -8.14 -5.44
C ILE A 115 -17.08 -6.78 -5.19
N LEU A 116 -16.35 -5.89 -4.52
CA LEU A 116 -16.77 -4.52 -4.25
C LEU A 116 -16.45 -3.62 -5.44
N GLY A 117 -17.49 -2.97 -5.99
CA GLY A 117 -17.40 -2.06 -7.13
C GLY A 117 -17.81 -2.68 -8.46
N THR A 118 -18.01 -1.82 -9.48
CA THR A 118 -18.53 -2.15 -10.81
C THR A 118 -17.65 -1.61 -11.93
N GLY A 119 -16.41 -1.21 -11.63
CA GLY A 119 -15.46 -0.59 -12.58
C GLY A 119 -14.75 -1.61 -13.49
N GLY A 120 -13.76 -1.13 -14.25
CA GLY A 120 -12.99 -1.97 -15.17
C GLY A 120 -12.25 -3.13 -14.48
N THR A 121 -11.69 -2.89 -13.29
CA THR A 121 -10.98 -3.92 -12.51
C THR A 121 -11.92 -5.00 -11.97
N HIS A 122 -13.21 -4.66 -11.70
CA HIS A 122 -14.23 -5.65 -11.37
C HIS A 122 -14.36 -6.75 -12.44
N ASN A 123 -14.37 -6.39 -13.72
CA ASN A 123 -14.47 -7.38 -14.80
C ASN A 123 -13.26 -8.33 -14.81
N THR A 124 -12.07 -7.77 -14.60
CA THR A 124 -10.82 -8.54 -14.53
C THR A 124 -10.82 -9.52 -13.35
N THR A 125 -11.15 -9.05 -12.15
CA THR A 125 -11.18 -9.89 -10.94
C THR A 125 -12.30 -10.93 -10.98
N SER A 126 -13.46 -10.58 -11.57
CA SER A 126 -14.55 -11.53 -11.84
C SER A 126 -14.13 -12.64 -12.80
N ALA A 127 -13.38 -12.31 -13.86
CA ALA A 127 -12.88 -13.32 -14.80
C ALA A 127 -11.91 -14.27 -14.10
N VAL A 128 -10.95 -13.74 -13.33
CA VAL A 128 -10.00 -14.57 -12.58
C VAL A 128 -10.71 -15.47 -11.57
N ALA A 129 -11.69 -14.95 -10.81
CA ALA A 129 -12.44 -15.74 -9.84
C ALA A 129 -13.17 -16.91 -10.51
N ARG A 130 -13.78 -16.68 -11.68
CA ARG A 130 -14.44 -17.76 -12.46
C ARG A 130 -13.45 -18.75 -13.04
N ASP A 131 -12.35 -18.27 -13.61
CA ASP A 131 -11.28 -19.12 -14.19
C ASP A 131 -10.66 -20.02 -13.13
N LYS A 132 -10.61 -19.56 -11.85
CA LYS A 132 -10.14 -20.32 -10.68
C LYS A 132 -11.22 -21.17 -10.02
N GLY A 133 -12.42 -21.28 -10.60
CA GLY A 133 -13.46 -22.20 -10.16
C GLY A 133 -14.38 -21.69 -9.05
N ALA A 134 -14.54 -20.37 -8.87
CA ALA A 134 -15.52 -19.83 -7.96
C ALA A 134 -16.94 -20.31 -8.30
N ALA A 135 -17.66 -20.86 -7.32
CA ALA A 135 -19.02 -21.32 -7.51
C ALA A 135 -20.00 -20.16 -7.72
N LYS A 136 -19.75 -19.02 -7.08
CA LYS A 136 -20.58 -17.84 -7.18
C LYS A 136 -19.73 -16.57 -7.09
N VAL A 137 -20.01 -15.61 -7.98
CA VAL A 137 -19.39 -14.27 -7.95
C VAL A 137 -20.51 -13.26 -7.76
N LEU A 138 -20.48 -12.55 -6.65
CA LEU A 138 -21.42 -11.51 -6.24
C LEU A 138 -20.79 -10.13 -6.43
N THR A 139 -21.57 -9.17 -6.87
CA THR A 139 -21.11 -7.79 -7.06
C THR A 139 -21.78 -6.88 -6.05
N VAL A 140 -21.01 -6.02 -5.39
CA VAL A 140 -21.51 -5.00 -4.45
C VAL A 140 -21.38 -3.62 -5.06
N SER A 141 -22.44 -2.83 -4.96
CA SER A 141 -22.46 -1.45 -5.45
C SER A 141 -23.06 -0.49 -4.41
N ARG A 142 -22.63 0.77 -4.43
CA ARG A 142 -23.27 1.85 -3.65
C ARG A 142 -24.68 2.15 -4.14
N THR A 143 -24.92 1.91 -5.42
CA THR A 143 -26.21 2.02 -6.09
C THR A 143 -26.51 0.70 -6.78
N PRO A 144 -26.98 -0.33 -6.02
CA PRO A 144 -27.16 -1.66 -6.57
C PRO A 144 -28.24 -1.70 -7.64
N ASP A 145 -27.96 -2.36 -8.75
CA ASP A 145 -28.88 -2.67 -9.81
C ASP A 145 -29.45 -4.08 -9.56
N ALA A 146 -30.67 -4.15 -9.04
CA ALA A 146 -31.31 -5.42 -8.72
C ALA A 146 -31.52 -6.31 -9.97
N ALA A 147 -31.72 -5.71 -11.16
CA ALA A 147 -31.86 -6.46 -12.40
C ALA A 147 -30.57 -7.19 -12.81
N LYS A 148 -29.41 -6.72 -12.31
CA LYS A 148 -28.08 -7.37 -12.48
C LYS A 148 -27.69 -8.25 -11.29
N GLY A 149 -28.55 -8.42 -10.29
CA GLY A 149 -28.26 -9.19 -9.09
C GLY A 149 -27.16 -8.57 -8.22
N GLN A 150 -27.01 -7.23 -8.25
CA GLN A 150 -26.04 -6.53 -7.42
C GLN A 150 -26.58 -6.36 -6.00
N LEU A 151 -25.68 -6.47 -5.03
CA LEU A 151 -25.97 -6.30 -3.61
C LEU A 151 -25.59 -4.90 -3.13
N SER A 152 -26.30 -4.42 -2.13
CA SER A 152 -25.85 -3.30 -1.30
C SER A 152 -24.75 -3.75 -0.34
N TYR A 153 -24.04 -2.80 0.29
CA TYR A 153 -23.04 -3.10 1.31
C TYR A 153 -23.64 -3.73 2.57
N GLU A 154 -24.90 -3.45 2.87
CA GLU A 154 -25.63 -4.03 3.99
C GLU A 154 -25.96 -5.51 3.72
N GLU A 155 -26.50 -5.82 2.53
CA GLU A 155 -26.78 -7.19 2.09
C GLU A 155 -25.50 -8.03 1.95
N ALA A 156 -24.38 -7.38 1.57
CA ALA A 156 -23.08 -8.02 1.40
C ALA A 156 -22.57 -8.73 2.66
N VAL A 157 -22.80 -8.15 3.83
CA VAL A 157 -22.38 -8.72 5.13
C VAL A 157 -23.00 -10.10 5.38
N SER A 158 -24.23 -10.32 4.91
CA SER A 158 -24.97 -11.58 5.07
C SER A 158 -24.87 -12.52 3.87
N SER A 159 -23.95 -12.23 2.91
CA SER A 159 -23.83 -12.98 1.65
C SER A 159 -23.27 -14.40 1.80
N GLY A 160 -22.64 -14.73 2.93
CA GLY A 160 -21.93 -16.00 3.13
C GLY A 160 -20.67 -16.14 2.25
N ALA A 161 -20.08 -15.02 1.81
CA ALA A 161 -18.87 -15.05 0.99
C ALA A 161 -17.65 -15.50 1.80
N GLN A 162 -16.80 -16.33 1.20
CA GLN A 162 -15.51 -16.74 1.75
C GLN A 162 -14.36 -15.85 1.28
N ILE A 163 -14.53 -15.14 0.15
CA ILE A 163 -13.52 -14.27 -0.43
C ILE A 163 -14.14 -12.90 -0.71
N VAL A 164 -13.47 -11.84 -0.25
CA VAL A 164 -13.81 -10.45 -0.58
C VAL A 164 -12.71 -9.85 -1.43
N ILE A 165 -13.09 -9.17 -2.52
CA ILE A 165 -12.16 -8.45 -3.40
C ILE A 165 -12.62 -7.01 -3.51
N ASN A 166 -11.80 -6.05 -3.02
CA ASN A 166 -12.08 -4.63 -3.22
C ASN A 166 -11.50 -4.17 -4.56
N THR A 167 -12.36 -3.69 -5.45
CA THR A 167 -11.97 -3.06 -6.73
C THR A 167 -12.38 -1.58 -6.80
N THR A 168 -12.75 -1.01 -5.65
CA THR A 168 -13.13 0.40 -5.52
C THR A 168 -11.93 1.24 -5.06
N PRO A 169 -11.98 2.59 -5.21
CA PRO A 169 -10.96 3.46 -4.63
C PRO A 169 -11.14 3.74 -3.12
N ALA A 170 -12.05 3.03 -2.43
CA ALA A 170 -12.24 3.19 -0.98
C ALA A 170 -10.95 2.80 -0.24
N GLY A 171 -10.47 3.65 0.65
CA GLY A 171 -9.22 3.44 1.38
C GLY A 171 -7.95 3.84 0.63
N MET A 172 -8.05 4.26 -0.64
CA MET A 172 -6.91 4.75 -1.42
C MET A 172 -6.50 6.15 -0.97
N TYR A 173 -5.20 6.44 -0.98
CA TYR A 173 -4.67 7.79 -0.77
C TYR A 173 -5.38 8.82 -1.66
N PRO A 174 -5.75 10.01 -1.16
CA PRO A 174 -5.50 10.53 0.19
C PRO A 174 -6.54 10.14 1.27
N ASN A 175 -7.59 9.36 0.91
CA ASN A 175 -8.72 9.02 1.78
C ASN A 175 -8.52 7.65 2.46
N VAL A 176 -7.37 7.46 3.09
CA VAL A 176 -6.88 6.16 3.61
C VAL A 176 -7.75 5.52 4.70
N GLY A 177 -8.51 6.31 5.49
CA GLY A 177 -9.38 5.79 6.57
C GLY A 177 -10.74 5.28 6.11
N VAL A 178 -11.04 5.28 4.80
CA VAL A 178 -12.37 4.87 4.29
C VAL A 178 -12.43 3.36 4.12
N CYS A 179 -13.41 2.73 4.79
CA CYS A 179 -13.76 1.32 4.59
C CYS A 179 -15.26 1.20 4.38
N SER A 180 -15.68 0.56 3.30
CA SER A 180 -17.09 0.46 2.94
C SER A 180 -17.74 -0.83 3.44
N LEU A 181 -16.98 -1.86 3.83
CA LEU A 181 -17.49 -3.17 4.25
C LEU A 181 -16.95 -3.54 5.63
N ASP A 182 -17.85 -3.92 6.53
CA ASP A 182 -17.50 -4.41 7.87
C ASP A 182 -17.23 -5.93 7.84
N VAL A 183 -15.98 -6.28 7.52
CA VAL A 183 -15.54 -7.69 7.41
C VAL A 183 -15.55 -8.42 8.75
N ALA A 184 -15.51 -7.72 9.88
CA ALA A 184 -15.61 -8.33 11.20
C ALA A 184 -16.99 -8.99 11.44
N LYS A 185 -18.01 -8.59 10.70
CA LYS A 185 -19.36 -9.18 10.73
C LYS A 185 -19.56 -10.32 9.73
N MET A 186 -18.52 -10.72 9.02
CA MET A 186 -18.59 -11.76 7.98
C MET A 186 -17.87 -13.04 8.44
N PRO A 187 -18.56 -13.94 9.16
CA PRO A 187 -17.95 -15.17 9.62
C PRO A 187 -17.61 -16.08 8.42
N GLY A 188 -16.48 -16.78 8.51
CA GLY A 188 -16.05 -17.73 7.49
C GLY A 188 -15.29 -17.10 6.31
N LEU A 189 -14.87 -15.83 6.42
CA LEU A 189 -13.93 -15.25 5.44
C LEU A 189 -12.59 -15.98 5.50
N GLU A 190 -12.08 -16.37 4.34
CA GLU A 190 -10.79 -17.01 4.15
C GLU A 190 -9.78 -16.05 3.51
N ALA A 191 -10.26 -15.10 2.68
CA ALA A 191 -9.39 -14.12 2.05
C ALA A 191 -10.08 -12.76 1.86
N VAL A 192 -9.31 -11.69 2.05
CA VAL A 192 -9.64 -10.32 1.67
C VAL A 192 -8.52 -9.77 0.80
N LEU A 193 -8.84 -9.46 -0.45
CA LEU A 193 -7.90 -8.93 -1.43
C LEU A 193 -8.29 -7.49 -1.79
N ASP A 194 -7.33 -6.58 -1.81
CA ASP A 194 -7.57 -5.20 -2.21
C ASP A 194 -6.69 -4.84 -3.42
N VAL A 195 -7.27 -4.30 -4.49
CA VAL A 195 -6.46 -3.84 -5.64
C VAL A 195 -5.80 -2.48 -5.38
N VAL A 196 -6.15 -1.82 -4.30
CA VAL A 196 -5.46 -0.60 -3.86
C VAL A 196 -4.08 -0.98 -3.34
N TYR A 197 -3.07 -0.22 -3.78
CA TYR A 197 -1.65 -0.43 -3.42
C TYR A 197 -1.03 0.78 -2.69
N ASN A 198 -1.77 1.86 -2.51
CA ASN A 198 -1.36 3.03 -1.74
C ASN A 198 -2.58 3.56 -0.94
N PRO A 199 -2.58 3.38 0.39
CA PRO A 199 -1.53 2.82 1.26
C PRO A 199 -1.26 1.33 1.02
N ASP A 200 -0.17 0.79 1.62
CA ASP A 200 0.19 -0.64 1.57
C ASP A 200 -0.91 -1.50 2.20
N LYS A 201 -1.44 -1.06 3.35
CA LYS A 201 -2.59 -1.66 4.03
C LYS A 201 -3.75 -0.67 4.08
N THR A 202 -4.80 -0.93 3.32
CA THR A 202 -6.03 -0.15 3.43
C THR A 202 -6.74 -0.44 4.77
N GLU A 203 -7.70 0.41 5.12
CA GLU A 203 -8.55 0.18 6.30
C GLU A 203 -9.28 -1.17 6.23
N LEU A 204 -9.62 -1.63 5.02
CA LEU A 204 -10.22 -2.94 4.79
C LEU A 204 -9.26 -4.09 5.16
N ILE A 205 -8.00 -3.98 4.73
CA ILE A 205 -6.96 -4.99 5.03
C ILE A 205 -6.68 -5.03 6.54
N LEU A 206 -6.51 -3.88 7.20
CA LEU A 206 -6.29 -3.84 8.65
C LEU A 206 -7.45 -4.49 9.43
N ARG A 207 -8.69 -4.23 9.03
CA ARG A 207 -9.87 -4.87 9.67
C ARG A 207 -9.94 -6.37 9.41
N ALA A 208 -9.48 -6.83 8.26
CA ALA A 208 -9.40 -8.25 7.96
C ALA A 208 -8.34 -8.95 8.83
N GLU A 209 -7.15 -8.34 8.98
CA GLU A 209 -6.10 -8.83 9.88
C GLU A 209 -6.60 -8.90 11.34
N GLU A 210 -7.25 -7.84 11.83
CA GLU A 210 -7.84 -7.79 13.19
C GLU A 210 -8.95 -8.82 13.41
N ALA A 211 -9.72 -9.12 12.37
CA ALA A 211 -10.76 -10.15 12.39
C ALA A 211 -10.20 -11.58 12.27
N GLY A 212 -8.88 -11.73 12.11
CA GLY A 212 -8.21 -13.02 11.98
C GLY A 212 -8.46 -13.71 10.64
N VAL A 213 -8.74 -12.95 9.56
CA VAL A 213 -8.88 -13.53 8.22
C VAL A 213 -7.53 -14.10 7.78
N PRO A 214 -7.46 -15.37 7.34
CA PRO A 214 -6.18 -16.03 7.03
C PRO A 214 -5.33 -15.33 5.98
N VAL A 215 -5.96 -14.73 4.97
CA VAL A 215 -5.27 -13.99 3.90
C VAL A 215 -5.86 -12.58 3.79
N ALA A 216 -5.04 -11.55 4.03
CA ALA A 216 -5.42 -10.15 3.87
C ALA A 216 -4.29 -9.41 3.15
N VAL A 217 -4.46 -9.08 1.86
CA VAL A 217 -3.36 -8.55 1.03
C VAL A 217 -3.80 -7.38 0.15
N GLY A 218 -2.90 -6.39 0.01
CA GLY A 218 -3.04 -5.21 -0.84
C GLY A 218 -2.57 -5.45 -2.28
N GLY A 219 -2.75 -4.45 -3.14
CA GLY A 219 -2.61 -4.57 -4.59
C GLY A 219 -1.20 -4.36 -5.16
N LEU A 220 -0.16 -4.13 -4.35
CA LEU A 220 1.16 -3.78 -4.88
C LEU A 220 1.77 -4.90 -5.72
N GLU A 221 1.68 -6.13 -5.25
CA GLU A 221 2.19 -7.30 -5.99
C GLU A 221 1.44 -7.52 -7.31
N MET A 222 0.12 -7.31 -7.34
CA MET A 222 -0.66 -7.30 -8.59
C MET A 222 -0.15 -6.23 -9.56
N LEU A 223 0.15 -5.02 -9.06
CA LEU A 223 0.68 -3.91 -9.86
C LEU A 223 2.03 -4.26 -10.47
N VAL A 224 2.92 -4.91 -9.72
CA VAL A 224 4.22 -5.35 -10.21
C VAL A 224 4.05 -6.50 -11.21
N ALA A 225 3.28 -7.52 -10.85
CA ALA A 225 3.10 -8.71 -11.67
C ALA A 225 2.52 -8.39 -13.07
N GLN A 226 1.51 -7.49 -13.16
CA GLN A 226 0.98 -7.11 -14.46
C GLN A 226 2.03 -6.43 -15.35
N ALA A 227 2.99 -5.69 -14.78
CA ALA A 227 4.05 -5.04 -15.53
C ALA A 227 5.12 -6.05 -15.97
N VAL A 228 5.47 -7.03 -15.13
CA VAL A 228 6.37 -8.13 -15.48
C VAL A 228 5.80 -8.91 -16.66
N TYR A 229 4.53 -9.31 -16.60
CA TYR A 229 3.87 -10.00 -17.71
C TYR A 229 3.71 -9.11 -18.97
N ALA A 230 3.52 -7.79 -18.80
CA ALA A 230 3.51 -6.88 -19.95
C ALA A 230 4.88 -6.81 -20.62
N ALA A 231 5.97 -6.78 -19.86
CA ALA A 231 7.33 -6.79 -20.40
C ALA A 231 7.65 -8.08 -21.16
N GLU A 232 7.13 -9.24 -20.74
CA GLU A 232 7.24 -10.49 -21.52
C GLU A 232 6.63 -10.35 -22.92
N TYR A 233 5.43 -9.75 -23.02
CA TYR A 233 4.80 -9.45 -24.31
C TYR A 233 5.62 -8.43 -25.11
N PHE A 234 6.11 -7.36 -24.47
CA PHE A 234 6.92 -6.31 -25.11
C PHE A 234 8.19 -6.88 -25.76
N LEU A 235 8.86 -7.77 -25.04
CA LEU A 235 10.12 -8.38 -25.46
C LEU A 235 9.93 -9.68 -26.28
N SER A 236 8.69 -10.15 -26.41
CA SER A 236 8.37 -11.44 -27.04
C SER A 236 9.17 -12.60 -26.45
N ARG A 237 9.44 -12.58 -25.14
CA ARG A 237 10.14 -13.62 -24.38
C ARG A 237 9.54 -13.80 -22.99
N LYS A 238 9.71 -14.97 -22.41
CA LYS A 238 9.38 -15.20 -20.98
C LYS A 238 10.61 -14.91 -20.11
N PHE A 239 10.36 -14.52 -18.88
CA PHE A 239 11.41 -14.48 -17.86
C PHE A 239 11.59 -15.89 -17.29
N ASP A 240 12.84 -16.29 -17.04
CA ASP A 240 13.16 -17.62 -16.49
C ASP A 240 12.56 -17.79 -15.08
N ASP A 241 12.53 -16.71 -14.30
CA ASP A 241 11.92 -16.62 -12.97
C ASP A 241 11.08 -15.33 -12.83
N ALA A 242 9.91 -15.33 -13.44
CA ALA A 242 8.99 -14.19 -13.35
C ALA A 242 8.51 -13.95 -11.92
N ALA A 243 8.31 -15.00 -11.11
CA ALA A 243 7.86 -14.88 -9.72
C ALA A 243 8.94 -14.23 -8.84
N GLY A 244 10.20 -14.64 -8.98
CA GLY A 244 11.33 -14.01 -8.29
C GLY A 244 11.53 -12.55 -8.68
N GLU A 245 11.36 -12.18 -9.96
CA GLU A 245 11.40 -10.77 -10.39
C GLU A 245 10.25 -9.95 -9.79
N ILE A 246 9.03 -10.52 -9.73
CA ILE A 246 7.89 -9.87 -9.09
C ILE A 246 8.19 -9.64 -7.61
N GLY A 247 8.63 -10.64 -6.88
CA GLY A 247 8.98 -10.52 -5.47
C GLY A 247 10.06 -9.47 -5.22
N ARG A 248 11.17 -9.53 -5.97
CA ARG A 248 12.29 -8.57 -5.88
C ARG A 248 11.84 -7.11 -6.09
N ILE A 249 11.02 -6.86 -7.11
CA ILE A 249 10.56 -5.51 -7.41
C ILE A 249 9.52 -5.03 -6.39
N THR A 250 8.63 -5.92 -5.95
CA THR A 250 7.65 -5.61 -4.90
C THR A 250 8.33 -5.21 -3.60
N ALA A 251 9.34 -5.96 -3.15
CA ALA A 251 10.13 -5.66 -1.98
C ALA A 251 10.84 -4.30 -2.10
N ALA A 252 11.47 -4.04 -3.25
CA ALA A 252 12.15 -2.76 -3.51
C ALA A 252 11.18 -1.57 -3.48
N LEU A 253 9.98 -1.71 -4.07
CA LEU A 253 8.96 -0.67 -4.04
C LEU A 253 8.38 -0.46 -2.64
N ARG A 254 8.11 -1.52 -1.87
CA ARG A 254 7.66 -1.39 -0.48
C ARG A 254 8.68 -0.64 0.35
N ARG A 255 9.96 -0.97 0.22
CA ARG A 255 11.06 -0.27 0.90
C ARG A 255 11.13 1.22 0.55
N ASP A 256 10.92 1.58 -0.71
CA ASP A 256 10.87 2.99 -1.14
C ASP A 256 9.62 3.70 -0.64
N MET A 257 8.44 3.09 -0.80
CA MET A 257 7.15 3.73 -0.56
C MET A 257 6.81 3.89 0.91
N LEU A 258 7.10 2.88 1.74
CA LEU A 258 6.66 2.86 3.13
C LEU A 258 7.42 3.87 4.00
N ASN A 259 6.75 4.38 5.01
CA ASN A 259 7.38 5.11 6.09
C ASN A 259 8.17 4.17 6.99
N VAL A 260 9.17 4.72 7.67
CA VAL A 260 9.79 4.07 8.83
C VAL A 260 9.47 4.93 10.05
N ALA A 261 8.74 4.39 11.02
CA ALA A 261 8.37 5.08 12.24
C ALA A 261 9.23 4.59 13.42
N LEU A 262 9.95 5.50 14.06
CA LEU A 262 10.70 5.21 15.30
C LEU A 262 9.82 5.46 16.51
N ILE A 263 9.55 4.42 17.28
CA ILE A 263 8.84 4.47 18.56
C ILE A 263 9.80 4.13 19.71
N GLY A 264 9.47 4.51 20.93
CA GLY A 264 10.28 4.24 22.12
C GLY A 264 10.19 5.32 23.18
N MET A 265 10.85 5.08 24.29
CA MET A 265 10.84 5.96 25.48
C MET A 265 11.31 7.38 25.16
N PRO A 266 10.83 8.40 25.91
CA PRO A 266 11.43 9.72 25.86
C PRO A 266 12.94 9.65 26.09
N SER A 267 13.72 10.46 25.39
CA SER A 267 15.20 10.47 25.44
C SER A 267 15.90 9.18 24.95
N SER A 268 15.19 8.27 24.30
CA SER A 268 15.82 7.08 23.70
C SER A 268 16.67 7.35 22.45
N GLY A 269 16.77 8.60 21.98
CA GLY A 269 17.61 8.97 20.84
C GLY A 269 16.91 8.89 19.48
N LYS A 270 15.58 8.77 19.41
CA LYS A 270 14.79 8.64 18.16
C LYS A 270 15.11 9.71 17.12
N SER A 271 15.18 10.99 17.51
CA SER A 271 15.45 12.06 16.56
C SER A 271 16.91 12.01 16.03
N THR A 272 17.88 11.61 16.88
CA THR A 272 19.29 11.50 16.48
C THR A 272 19.51 10.30 15.55
N VAL A 273 19.08 9.10 15.97
CA VAL A 273 19.16 7.89 15.14
C VAL A 273 18.30 8.05 13.90
N GLY A 274 17.11 8.66 14.05
CA GLY A 274 16.19 8.88 12.93
C GLY A 274 16.77 9.76 11.82
N ARG A 275 17.46 10.85 12.14
CA ARG A 275 18.11 11.69 11.11
C ARG A 275 19.18 10.91 10.33
N ALA A 276 20.05 10.17 11.03
CA ALA A 276 21.07 9.36 10.40
C ALA A 276 20.48 8.20 9.55
N LEU A 277 19.46 7.53 10.07
CA LEU A 277 18.76 6.47 9.34
C LEU A 277 18.00 7.02 8.11
N ALA A 278 17.37 8.21 8.23
CA ALA A 278 16.67 8.86 7.12
C ALA A 278 17.64 9.19 5.98
N GLU A 279 18.82 9.70 6.30
CA GLU A 279 19.89 9.98 5.32
C GLU A 279 20.32 8.68 4.61
N ARG A 280 20.56 7.61 5.37
CA ARG A 280 20.96 6.30 4.84
C ARG A 280 19.89 5.69 3.91
N LEU A 281 18.60 5.90 4.23
CA LEU A 281 17.46 5.40 3.45
C LEU A 281 17.04 6.33 2.31
N GLY A 282 17.57 7.55 2.22
CA GLY A 282 17.12 8.58 1.29
C GLY A 282 15.67 9.05 1.57
N LYS A 283 15.19 8.93 2.83
CA LYS A 283 13.83 9.33 3.23
C LYS A 283 13.83 10.72 3.87
N LYS A 284 12.69 11.41 3.75
CA LYS A 284 12.49 12.69 4.43
C LYS A 284 12.31 12.45 5.94
N PHE A 285 13.16 13.07 6.76
CA PHE A 285 13.02 13.04 8.21
C PHE A 285 11.91 13.98 8.69
N ILE A 286 11.02 13.48 9.56
CA ILE A 286 9.95 14.23 10.22
C ILE A 286 10.00 13.92 11.71
N ASP A 287 10.12 14.95 12.55
CA ASP A 287 9.91 14.85 13.99
C ASP A 287 8.49 15.29 14.31
N LEU A 288 7.64 14.36 14.79
CA LEU A 288 6.22 14.65 15.05
C LEU A 288 6.04 15.67 16.18
N ASP A 289 6.92 15.69 17.18
CA ASP A 289 6.88 16.69 18.25
C ASP A 289 7.16 18.09 17.69
N GLU A 290 8.14 18.25 16.77
CA GLU A 290 8.40 19.50 16.07
C GLU A 290 7.20 19.93 15.19
N GLU A 291 6.56 18.99 14.50
CA GLU A 291 5.42 19.29 13.64
C GLU A 291 4.17 19.69 14.44
N ILE A 292 3.97 19.15 15.67
CA ILE A 292 2.94 19.61 16.58
C ILE A 292 3.18 21.08 16.97
N VAL A 293 4.41 21.42 17.36
CA VAL A 293 4.79 22.80 17.71
C VAL A 293 4.60 23.75 16.53
N LYS A 294 5.01 23.37 15.33
CA LYS A 294 4.82 24.18 14.12
C LYS A 294 3.34 24.41 13.78
N ALA A 295 2.50 23.38 13.96
CA ALA A 295 1.07 23.47 13.65
C ALA A 295 0.27 24.28 14.70
N ASP A 296 0.64 24.17 15.97
CA ASP A 296 -0.06 24.84 17.08
C ASP A 296 0.48 26.25 17.37
N GLY A 297 1.77 26.48 17.14
CA GLY A 297 2.46 27.74 17.43
C GLY A 297 2.92 27.88 18.89
N ARG A 298 2.61 26.95 19.77
CA ARG A 298 3.00 26.92 21.19
C ARG A 298 4.01 25.79 21.45
N SER A 299 4.79 25.92 22.51
CA SER A 299 5.65 24.82 22.96
C SER A 299 4.82 23.66 23.53
N ILE A 300 5.38 22.44 23.53
CA ILE A 300 4.71 21.28 24.13
C ILE A 300 4.35 21.51 25.61
N PRO A 301 5.24 22.07 26.47
CA PRO A 301 4.86 22.44 27.82
C PRO A 301 3.67 23.39 27.91
N ASP A 302 3.59 24.40 27.02
CA ASP A 302 2.48 25.37 27.03
C ASP A 302 1.17 24.69 26.57
N ILE A 303 1.21 23.77 25.63
CA ILE A 303 0.03 22.97 25.24
C ILE A 303 -0.45 22.13 26.42
N PHE A 304 0.46 21.43 27.13
CA PHE A 304 0.11 20.66 28.32
C PHE A 304 -0.47 21.55 29.45
N ALA A 305 0.08 22.75 29.67
CA ALA A 305 -0.41 23.69 30.68
C ALA A 305 -1.81 24.21 30.34
N ALA A 306 -2.09 24.46 29.05
CA ALA A 306 -3.36 25.04 28.59
C ALA A 306 -4.46 24.00 28.37
N GLU A 307 -4.14 22.82 27.86
CA GLU A 307 -5.12 21.83 27.36
C GLU A 307 -4.97 20.42 28.01
N GLY A 308 -3.96 20.24 28.88
CA GLY A 308 -3.69 18.94 29.50
C GLY A 308 -3.13 17.89 28.56
N GLU A 309 -3.00 16.64 29.05
CA GLU A 309 -2.50 15.52 28.23
C GLU A 309 -3.44 15.22 27.06
N ASP A 310 -4.76 15.25 27.27
CA ASP A 310 -5.73 14.89 26.22
C ASP A 310 -5.70 15.86 25.04
N GLY A 311 -5.54 17.17 25.30
CA GLY A 311 -5.39 18.19 24.27
C GLY A 311 -4.11 17.97 23.44
N PHE A 312 -2.99 17.68 24.12
CA PHE A 312 -1.75 17.32 23.45
C PHE A 312 -1.92 16.05 22.59
N ARG A 313 -2.54 14.98 23.14
CA ARG A 313 -2.76 13.73 22.41
C ARG A 313 -3.64 13.90 21.17
N ALA A 314 -4.63 14.77 21.21
CA ALA A 314 -5.44 15.08 20.03
C ALA A 314 -4.60 15.71 18.91
N LYS A 315 -3.67 16.62 19.25
CA LYS A 315 -2.75 17.23 18.31
C LYS A 315 -1.71 16.22 17.76
N GLU A 316 -1.19 15.36 18.63
CA GLU A 316 -0.32 14.24 18.26
C GLU A 316 -1.01 13.33 17.23
N SER A 317 -2.26 12.92 17.49
CA SER A 317 -3.04 12.10 16.54
C SER A 317 -3.28 12.80 15.21
N ALA A 318 -3.59 14.11 15.23
CA ALA A 318 -3.81 14.88 14.00
C ALA A 318 -2.55 14.95 13.12
N GLN A 319 -1.36 15.19 13.71
CA GLN A 319 -0.11 15.21 12.95
C GLN A 319 0.30 13.81 12.52
N THR A 320 0.10 12.79 13.35
CA THR A 320 0.34 11.39 12.96
C THR A 320 -0.47 11.01 11.74
N ALA A 321 -1.77 11.24 11.74
CA ALA A 321 -2.65 10.95 10.61
C ALA A 321 -2.27 11.74 9.34
N ARG A 322 -1.77 12.97 9.50
CA ARG A 322 -1.29 13.80 8.39
C ARG A 322 -0.07 13.21 7.72
N PHE A 323 0.97 12.88 8.51
CA PHE A 323 2.25 12.44 7.96
C PHE A 323 2.29 10.95 7.60
N ALA A 324 1.62 10.09 8.38
CA ALA A 324 1.63 8.65 8.15
C ALA A 324 1.12 8.24 6.76
N LYS A 325 0.13 8.96 6.20
CA LYS A 325 -0.43 8.65 4.88
C LYS A 325 0.45 9.02 3.69
N GLU A 326 1.46 9.91 3.87
CA GLU A 326 2.23 10.47 2.74
C GLU A 326 3.24 9.48 2.12
N GLY A 327 3.79 8.55 2.91
CA GLY A 327 4.84 7.63 2.47
C GLY A 327 6.24 8.27 2.33
N ARG A 328 7.26 7.43 2.13
CA ARG A 328 8.66 7.83 1.89
C ARG A 328 9.31 8.70 2.97
N GLN A 329 8.82 8.60 4.20
CA GLN A 329 9.30 9.40 5.32
C GLN A 329 9.89 8.52 6.41
N LEU A 330 10.77 9.09 7.22
CA LEU A 330 11.15 8.56 8.52
C LEU A 330 10.51 9.45 9.59
N LEU A 331 9.63 8.85 10.39
CA LEU A 331 8.86 9.52 11.42
C LEU A 331 9.50 9.27 12.80
N SER A 332 10.00 10.30 13.47
CA SER A 332 10.37 10.26 14.88
C SER A 332 9.11 10.54 15.71
N CYS A 333 8.59 9.52 16.39
CA CYS A 333 7.33 9.61 17.13
C CYS A 333 7.54 10.04 18.59
N GLY A 334 6.58 10.79 19.15
CA GLY A 334 6.54 11.08 20.57
C GLY A 334 6.45 9.81 21.44
N GLY A 335 7.04 9.81 22.64
CA GLY A 335 7.07 8.61 23.51
C GLY A 335 5.70 8.14 24.00
N GLY A 336 4.64 8.86 23.74
CA GLY A 336 3.26 8.49 24.08
C GLY A 336 2.39 8.06 22.90
N ILE A 337 2.96 8.00 21.71
CA ILE A 337 2.24 7.69 20.46
C ILE A 337 1.45 6.38 20.55
N ILE A 338 1.99 5.40 21.28
CA ILE A 338 1.42 4.06 21.47
C ILE A 338 0.18 4.02 22.38
N LYS A 339 -0.15 5.11 23.06
CA LYS A 339 -1.31 5.18 23.96
C LYS A 339 -2.66 5.25 23.23
N ARG A 340 -2.65 5.60 21.95
CA ARG A 340 -3.86 5.70 21.12
C ARG A 340 -3.78 4.73 19.95
N GLY A 341 -4.70 3.77 19.90
CA GLY A 341 -4.77 2.78 18.82
C GLY A 341 -4.93 3.41 17.43
N GLU A 342 -5.59 4.57 17.33
CA GLU A 342 -5.72 5.33 16.08
C GLU A 342 -4.37 5.77 15.49
N ASN A 343 -3.38 6.11 16.35
CA ASN A 343 -2.05 6.48 15.91
C ASN A 343 -1.30 5.26 15.34
N LEU A 344 -1.34 4.14 16.07
CA LEU A 344 -0.73 2.89 15.61
C LEU A 344 -1.35 2.44 14.30
N ARG A 345 -2.68 2.51 14.19
CA ARG A 345 -3.40 2.19 12.98
C ARG A 345 -2.93 3.04 11.79
N ALA A 346 -2.86 4.36 11.97
CA ALA A 346 -2.38 5.27 10.92
C ALA A 346 -0.93 4.96 10.50
N LEU A 347 -0.04 4.64 11.46
CA LEU A 347 1.35 4.31 11.18
C LEU A 347 1.48 2.97 10.43
N HIS A 348 0.73 1.93 10.83
CA HIS A 348 0.76 0.61 10.17
C HIS A 348 0.10 0.58 8.79
N GLN A 349 -0.78 1.53 8.46
CA GLN A 349 -1.38 1.60 7.12
C GLN A 349 -0.34 1.76 6.01
N ASN A 350 0.71 2.52 6.27
CA ASN A 350 1.69 2.88 5.24
C ASN A 350 3.12 2.96 5.79
N GLY A 351 3.45 2.12 6.76
CA GLY A 351 4.77 2.16 7.40
C GLY A 351 5.11 0.95 8.23
N VAL A 352 6.39 0.89 8.58
CA VAL A 352 7.02 -0.10 9.47
C VAL A 352 7.41 0.60 10.76
N LEU A 353 7.11 -0.01 11.91
CA LEU A 353 7.39 0.53 13.24
C LEU A 353 8.62 -0.14 13.85
N LEU A 354 9.67 0.64 14.11
CA LEU A 354 10.88 0.19 14.77
C LEU A 354 10.91 0.72 16.21
N PHE A 355 10.95 -0.18 17.19
CA PHE A 355 11.12 0.18 18.59
C PHE A 355 12.60 0.40 18.90
N LEU A 356 13.00 1.65 19.14
CA LEU A 356 14.34 1.99 19.56
C LEU A 356 14.48 1.76 21.08
N ASP A 357 15.01 0.60 21.43
CA ASP A 357 15.13 0.12 22.81
C ASP A 357 16.44 0.57 23.46
N ARG A 358 16.34 1.60 24.30
CA ARG A 358 17.48 2.14 25.06
C ARG A 358 17.37 1.72 26.53
N PRO A 359 18.46 1.22 27.15
CA PRO A 359 18.47 0.87 28.57
C PRO A 359 18.02 2.04 29.45
N LEU A 360 17.25 1.73 30.49
CA LEU A 360 16.64 2.74 31.36
C LEU A 360 17.66 3.66 32.03
N ASP A 361 18.81 3.13 32.44
CA ASP A 361 19.93 3.86 33.04
C ASP A 361 20.65 4.82 32.10
N ALA A 362 20.50 4.59 30.78
CA ALA A 362 21.01 5.48 29.74
C ALA A 362 20.03 6.57 29.32
N LEU A 363 18.79 6.59 29.85
CA LEU A 363 17.80 7.63 29.57
C LEU A 363 18.04 8.87 30.42
N THR A 364 18.00 10.06 29.79
CA THR A 364 18.14 11.33 30.50
C THR A 364 16.83 11.80 31.11
N VAL A 365 16.89 12.22 32.37
CA VAL A 365 15.77 12.83 33.12
C VAL A 365 15.66 14.32 32.74
N GLY A 366 14.44 14.84 32.56
CA GLY A 366 14.19 16.27 32.31
C GLY A 366 14.18 16.62 30.83
N GLY A 367 14.81 17.74 30.45
CA GLY A 367 14.86 18.21 29.05
C GLY A 367 13.54 18.84 28.57
N GLY A 368 12.80 19.51 29.46
CA GLY A 368 11.57 20.23 29.13
C GLY A 368 10.36 19.32 28.85
N ARG A 369 10.42 18.05 29.27
CA ARG A 369 9.32 17.08 29.10
C ARG A 369 8.55 16.90 30.39
N PRO A 370 7.25 17.31 30.44
CA PRO A 370 6.47 17.34 31.70
C PRO A 370 6.35 15.96 32.40
N LEU A 371 6.34 14.86 31.63
CA LEU A 371 6.06 13.51 32.13
C LEU A 371 7.32 12.69 32.53
N SER A 372 8.54 13.17 32.28
CA SER A 372 9.80 12.47 32.59
C SER A 372 10.70 13.26 33.56
N SER A 373 10.10 13.76 34.62
CA SER A 373 10.75 14.71 35.57
C SER A 373 11.64 14.04 36.63
N SER A 374 11.52 12.72 36.85
CA SER A 374 12.32 11.97 37.84
C SER A 374 12.65 10.55 37.33
N THR A 375 13.65 9.90 37.95
CA THR A 375 14.01 8.51 37.67
C THR A 375 12.87 7.55 37.99
N GLU A 376 12.12 7.79 39.09
CA GLU A 376 10.96 6.99 39.46
C GLU A 376 9.82 7.13 38.41
N ALA A 377 9.59 8.35 37.90
CA ALA A 377 8.63 8.59 36.84
C ALA A 377 9.01 7.84 35.55
N LEU A 378 10.32 7.81 35.20
CA LEU A 378 10.81 7.05 34.05
C LEU A 378 10.66 5.53 34.24
N LYS A 379 10.95 4.99 35.43
CA LYS A 379 10.75 3.57 35.74
C LYS A 379 9.29 3.16 35.62
N LYS A 380 8.39 3.96 36.18
CA LYS A 380 6.95 3.72 36.06
C LYS A 380 6.49 3.77 34.62
N MET A 381 6.93 4.78 33.86
CA MET A 381 6.59 4.95 32.45
C MET A 381 7.11 3.81 31.59
N GLU A 382 8.33 3.32 31.86
CA GLU A 382 8.93 2.19 31.14
C GLU A 382 8.13 0.91 31.41
N ALA A 383 7.79 0.62 32.66
CA ALA A 383 6.98 -0.54 33.02
C ALA A 383 5.59 -0.53 32.36
N GLU A 384 4.96 0.66 32.22
CA GLU A 384 3.67 0.82 31.55
C GLU A 384 3.79 0.71 30.00
N ARG A 385 4.83 1.31 29.42
CA ARG A 385 4.89 1.52 27.94
C ARG A 385 5.69 0.47 27.19
N ARG A 386 6.70 -0.14 27.82
CA ARG A 386 7.53 -1.16 27.16
C ARG A 386 6.71 -2.31 26.56
N PRO A 387 5.72 -2.89 27.25
CA PRO A 387 4.86 -3.91 26.66
C PRO A 387 4.09 -3.42 25.44
N LEU A 388 3.66 -2.14 25.44
CA LEU A 388 2.94 -1.55 24.32
C LEU A 388 3.86 -1.29 23.11
N TYR A 389 5.12 -0.86 23.35
CA TYR A 389 6.10 -0.72 22.26
C TYR A 389 6.41 -2.08 21.63
N LEU A 390 6.62 -3.11 22.45
CA LEU A 390 6.90 -4.46 21.96
C LEU A 390 5.73 -5.04 21.15
N ALA A 391 4.49 -4.76 21.58
CA ALA A 391 3.29 -5.22 20.86
C ALA A 391 3.05 -4.47 19.54
N ALA A 392 3.50 -3.21 19.45
CA ALA A 392 3.29 -2.37 18.29
C ALA A 392 4.41 -2.45 17.25
N ALA A 393 5.61 -2.87 17.64
CA ALA A 393 6.78 -2.81 16.77
C ALA A 393 6.88 -4.01 15.83
N ASP A 394 7.23 -3.75 14.57
CA ASP A 394 7.62 -4.79 13.61
C ASP A 394 9.03 -5.32 13.89
N ALA A 395 9.92 -4.49 14.50
CA ALA A 395 11.22 -4.92 14.99
C ALA A 395 11.69 -4.09 16.19
N VAL A 396 12.55 -4.71 17.03
CA VAL A 396 13.20 -4.06 18.17
C VAL A 396 14.65 -3.76 17.83
N ILE A 397 15.04 -2.49 17.94
CA ILE A 397 16.37 -2.01 17.62
C ILE A 397 17.13 -1.69 18.92
N PRO A 398 18.18 -2.45 19.28
CA PRO A 398 19.01 -2.14 20.43
C PRO A 398 19.70 -0.77 20.28
N ASN A 399 19.65 0.07 21.32
CA ASN A 399 20.31 1.38 21.30
C ASN A 399 21.13 1.59 22.60
N SER A 400 22.05 0.68 22.86
CA SER A 400 23.02 0.75 23.97
C SER A 400 24.41 1.22 23.54
N GLY A 401 24.68 1.24 22.23
CA GLY A 401 25.96 1.62 21.62
C GLY A 401 25.96 3.01 21.01
N THR A 402 26.67 3.13 19.91
CA THR A 402 26.74 4.36 19.10
C THR A 402 25.49 4.54 18.23
N VAL A 403 25.31 5.74 17.67
CA VAL A 403 24.26 6.01 16.69
C VAL A 403 24.40 5.09 15.46
N GLU A 404 25.65 4.86 15.00
CA GLU A 404 25.91 4.01 13.83
C GLU A 404 25.54 2.54 14.11
N ASP A 405 25.75 2.04 15.32
CA ASP A 405 25.32 0.67 15.70
C ASP A 405 23.80 0.54 15.61
N ALA A 406 23.05 1.53 16.12
CA ALA A 406 21.59 1.53 16.05
C ALA A 406 21.07 1.68 14.60
N VAL A 407 21.73 2.49 13.77
CA VAL A 407 21.39 2.62 12.35
C VAL A 407 21.65 1.32 11.60
N THR A 408 22.78 0.65 11.86
CA THR A 408 23.10 -0.64 11.23
C THR A 408 22.07 -1.70 11.61
N ALA A 409 21.74 -1.83 12.90
CA ALA A 409 20.71 -2.77 13.36
C ALA A 409 19.32 -2.46 12.74
N ALA A 410 18.97 -1.17 12.59
CA ALA A 410 17.73 -0.77 11.93
C ALA A 410 17.73 -1.14 10.44
N MET A 411 18.84 -0.98 9.74
CA MET A 411 18.96 -1.37 8.33
C MET A 411 18.81 -2.88 8.14
N GLU A 412 19.47 -3.68 8.99
CA GLU A 412 19.35 -5.14 8.98
C GLU A 412 17.90 -5.60 9.24
N ALA A 413 17.24 -5.01 10.24
CA ALA A 413 15.83 -5.30 10.53
C ALA A 413 14.92 -4.95 9.36
N LEU A 414 15.14 -3.81 8.70
CA LEU A 414 14.37 -3.42 7.52
C LEU A 414 14.64 -4.36 6.33
N ASP A 415 15.88 -4.82 6.14
CA ASP A 415 16.21 -5.82 5.12
C ASP A 415 15.45 -7.12 5.36
N GLU A 416 15.35 -7.59 6.60
CA GLU A 416 14.57 -8.77 6.97
C GLU A 416 13.08 -8.57 6.71
N ILE A 417 12.49 -7.45 7.19
CA ILE A 417 11.05 -7.15 7.01
C ILE A 417 10.65 -7.09 5.53
N PHE A 418 11.49 -6.52 4.67
CA PHE A 418 11.18 -6.37 3.24
C PHE A 418 11.59 -7.57 2.38
N SER A 419 12.28 -8.57 2.93
CA SER A 419 12.65 -9.79 2.21
C SER A 419 11.53 -10.85 2.23
N HIS A 420 10.53 -10.64 3.05
CA HIS A 420 9.33 -11.48 3.21
C HIS A 420 8.08 -10.75 2.73
#